data_ae0bfdcc0e3edca7eeb28852feed3248
#
_entry.id   ae0bfdcc0e3edca7eeb28852feed3248
#
_cell.length_a   1.000
_cell.length_b   1.000
_cell.length_c   1.000
_cell.angle_alpha   90.00
_cell.angle_beta   90.00
_cell.angle_gamma   90.00
#
_symmetry.space_group_name_H-M   'P 1'
#
loop_
_entity.id
_entity.type
_entity.pdbx_description
1 polymer ?
#
loop_
_entity_poly.entity_id
_entity_poly.type
_entity_poly.pdbx_seq_one_letter_code
_entity_poly.pdbx_strand_id
1 'polypeptide(L)'
;MYIPEKRKNRQITLFDFNQSCGMELDPINEWIKLAHAIPWSKMEAKYVAMFPSKTGRPATPFRMALGVLIIQKRKKLSDRDVIKEIQENPYLQYFLGMEKFSHQAPIKPSVIVSFRKRLTADYLMEVNEYILEISGVTKEHEPKNESKNAKAANTRSDDIENLGTAILDATCSPSNIRYPQDFSLLNEAREKLEDMIDYFHKNYHPWDKPRTYRRIARKEYLALAKSKKRTEKKIRATIRKQLGYVKRDLEYLEDYMEAGYALPSKHIDYYLTIQKLYEQQKYMYENKTHSVEDRIVSISQPYLRPIVRGKAKSPVEFGAKYDVSIDEKGHARLEKLSFDAYNENTLSLIHISEPT
;
A
#
# COMPACT_ATOMS: atom_id res chain seq x y z
N MET A 1 14.09 18.18 5.89
CA MET A 1 13.49 19.41 6.41
C MET A 1 12.25 19.76 5.61
N TYR A 2 11.13 20.05 6.26
CA TYR A 2 9.97 20.65 5.63
C TYR A 2 9.89 22.13 6.00
N ILE A 3 9.70 22.99 5.01
CA ILE A 3 9.51 24.41 5.22
C ILE A 3 8.04 24.68 4.87
N PRO A 4 7.20 25.00 5.87
CA PRO A 4 5.81 25.37 5.61
C PRO A 4 5.78 26.62 4.75
N GLU A 5 5.18 26.54 3.60
CA GLU A 5 5.07 27.68 2.68
C GLU A 5 3.86 28.53 3.07
N LYS A 6 4.02 29.36 4.12
CA LYS A 6 2.96 30.29 4.57
C LYS A 6 2.34 31.13 3.44
N ARG A 7 3.05 31.31 2.34
CA ARG A 7 2.56 32.00 1.14
C ARG A 7 2.12 31.08 0.01
N LYS A 8 2.65 29.83 -0.07
CA LYS A 8 2.40 28.92 -1.19
C LYS A 8 1.26 27.92 -0.99
N ASN A 9 0.78 27.76 0.25
CA ASN A 9 -0.47 27.00 0.49
C ASN A 9 -1.71 27.84 0.25
N ARG A 10 -1.56 29.12 -0.04
CA ARG A 10 -2.67 29.93 -0.49
C ARG A 10 -3.07 29.45 -1.88
N GLN A 11 -4.33 29.05 -2.02
CA GLN A 11 -4.91 28.84 -3.33
C GLN A 11 -4.78 30.14 -4.13
N ILE A 12 -3.97 30.12 -5.18
CA ILE A 12 -3.92 31.25 -6.11
C ILE A 12 -5.27 31.36 -6.84
N THR A 13 -5.66 32.56 -7.16
CA THR A 13 -6.89 32.78 -7.93
C THR A 13 -6.69 32.33 -9.37
N LEU A 14 -7.79 31.95 -10.03
CA LEU A 14 -7.74 31.65 -11.47
C LEU A 14 -7.22 32.83 -12.28
N PHE A 15 -7.57 34.04 -11.87
CA PHE A 15 -7.10 35.26 -12.50
C PHE A 15 -5.55 35.36 -12.46
N ASP A 16 -4.96 35.16 -11.30
CA ASP A 16 -3.49 35.21 -11.14
C ASP A 16 -2.79 34.15 -11.97
N PHE A 17 -3.33 32.93 -12.02
CA PHE A 17 -2.80 31.84 -12.80
C PHE A 17 -2.93 32.09 -14.32
N ASN A 18 -4.08 32.57 -14.76
CA ASN A 18 -4.35 32.86 -16.16
C ASN A 18 -3.45 33.95 -16.70
N GLN A 19 -3.19 34.99 -15.92
CA GLN A 19 -2.27 36.08 -16.32
C GLN A 19 -0.84 35.57 -16.58
N SER A 20 -0.39 34.58 -15.82
CA SER A 20 0.97 34.04 -15.97
C SER A 20 1.20 33.32 -17.30
N CYS A 21 0.15 32.82 -17.95
CA CYS A 21 0.26 32.06 -19.20
C CYS A 21 -0.59 32.62 -20.35
N GLY A 22 -1.30 33.71 -20.11
CA GLY A 22 -2.15 34.37 -21.13
C GLY A 22 -3.30 33.49 -21.63
N MET A 23 -3.70 32.46 -20.87
CA MET A 23 -4.86 31.64 -21.20
C MET A 23 -5.92 31.73 -20.09
N GLU A 24 -7.16 31.52 -20.45
CA GLU A 24 -8.29 31.50 -19.54
C GLU A 24 -8.65 30.06 -19.21
N LEU A 25 -8.59 29.70 -17.91
CA LEU A 25 -9.02 28.40 -17.43
C LEU A 25 -10.50 28.42 -17.09
N ASP A 26 -11.23 27.39 -17.55
CA ASP A 26 -12.64 27.22 -17.25
C ASP A 26 -12.86 26.92 -15.76
N PRO A 27 -13.58 27.81 -15.00
CA PRO A 27 -13.86 27.59 -13.58
C PRO A 27 -14.71 26.33 -13.28
N ILE A 28 -15.46 25.85 -14.28
CA ILE A 28 -16.34 24.68 -14.14
C ILE A 28 -15.55 23.36 -14.23
N ASN A 29 -14.32 23.42 -14.70
CA ASN A 29 -13.46 22.23 -14.84
C ASN A 29 -13.34 21.46 -13.53
N GLU A 30 -13.38 20.12 -13.62
CA GLU A 30 -13.33 19.21 -12.46
C GLU A 30 -12.09 19.39 -11.58
N TRP A 31 -10.94 19.70 -12.17
CA TRP A 31 -9.69 19.90 -11.43
C TRP A 31 -9.67 21.21 -10.65
N ILE A 32 -10.33 22.24 -11.18
CA ILE A 32 -10.51 23.51 -10.49
C ILE A 32 -11.42 23.33 -9.28
N LYS A 33 -12.58 22.67 -9.48
CA LYS A 33 -13.50 22.34 -8.38
C LYS A 33 -12.81 21.50 -7.30
N LEU A 34 -12.06 20.48 -7.70
CA LEU A 34 -11.33 19.61 -6.77
C LEU A 34 -10.23 20.38 -6.02
N ALA A 35 -9.54 21.33 -6.68
CA ALA A 35 -8.53 22.17 -6.05
C ALA A 35 -9.10 22.99 -4.88
N HIS A 36 -10.33 23.44 -5.00
CA HIS A 36 -11.03 24.20 -3.97
C HIS A 36 -11.70 23.34 -2.91
N ALA A 37 -12.13 22.12 -3.27
CA ALA A 37 -12.81 21.21 -2.34
C ALA A 37 -11.85 20.59 -1.31
N ILE A 38 -10.55 20.42 -1.64
CA ILE A 38 -9.58 19.80 -0.73
C ILE A 38 -9.02 20.82 0.26
N PRO A 39 -9.11 20.55 1.59
CA PRO A 39 -8.63 21.47 2.63
C PRO A 39 -7.11 21.30 2.86
N TRP A 40 -6.32 21.69 1.87
CA TRP A 40 -4.87 21.48 1.84
C TRP A 40 -4.14 21.91 3.12
N SER A 41 -4.52 23.07 3.69
CA SER A 41 -3.86 23.63 4.88
C SER A 41 -4.08 22.80 6.15
N LYS A 42 -5.26 22.20 6.32
CA LYS A 42 -5.56 21.34 7.49
C LYS A 42 -4.71 20.07 7.48
N MET A 43 -4.54 19.48 6.29
CA MET A 43 -3.81 18.24 6.10
C MET A 43 -2.28 18.43 6.17
N GLU A 44 -1.77 19.59 5.80
CA GLU A 44 -0.35 19.88 5.77
C GLU A 44 0.31 19.76 7.15
N ALA A 45 -0.37 20.15 8.22
CA ALA A 45 0.17 20.14 9.56
C ALA A 45 0.73 18.76 9.97
N LYS A 46 0.01 17.69 9.66
CA LYS A 46 0.47 16.32 9.91
C LYS A 46 1.58 15.87 8.99
N TYR A 47 1.55 16.29 7.73
CA TYR A 47 2.64 16.02 6.79
C TYR A 47 3.95 16.66 7.24
N VAL A 48 3.89 17.87 7.82
CA VAL A 48 5.06 18.56 8.42
C VAL A 48 5.70 17.73 9.51
N ALA A 49 4.89 17.10 10.37
CA ALA A 49 5.38 16.28 11.49
C ALA A 49 6.20 15.05 11.02
N MET A 50 6.03 14.62 9.78
CA MET A 50 6.82 13.52 9.19
C MET A 50 8.28 13.93 8.87
N PHE A 51 8.65 15.19 9.03
CA PHE A 51 9.98 15.72 8.71
C PHE A 51 10.66 16.34 9.93
N PRO A 52 11.12 15.55 10.90
CA PRO A 52 11.70 16.05 12.14
C PRO A 52 13.03 16.79 11.95
N SER A 53 13.76 16.53 10.84
CA SER A 53 15.04 17.19 10.57
C SER A 53 14.86 18.65 10.17
N LYS A 54 15.61 19.54 10.81
CA LYS A 54 15.66 20.97 10.49
C LYS A 54 16.71 21.32 9.43
N THR A 55 17.51 20.35 8.99
CA THR A 55 18.60 20.54 8.03
C THR A 55 18.40 19.66 6.79
N GLY A 56 19.04 20.00 5.69
CA GLY A 56 18.99 19.25 4.43
C GLY A 56 18.12 19.92 3.37
N ARG A 57 17.97 19.22 2.22
CA ARG A 57 17.14 19.70 1.11
C ARG A 57 15.67 19.82 1.53
N PRO A 58 14.99 20.93 1.20
CA PRO A 58 13.55 21.06 1.46
C PRO A 58 12.73 19.91 0.86
N ALA A 59 11.77 19.42 1.64
CA ALA A 59 10.85 18.42 1.15
C ALA A 59 9.87 19.01 0.13
N THR A 60 9.33 18.18 -0.73
CA THR A 60 8.28 18.58 -1.67
C THR A 60 7.03 19.01 -0.90
N PRO A 61 6.35 20.10 -1.30
CA PRO A 61 5.11 20.55 -0.66
C PRO A 61 4.04 19.45 -0.59
N PHE A 62 3.26 19.46 0.47
CA PHE A 62 2.19 18.47 0.69
C PHE A 62 1.21 18.39 -0.49
N ARG A 63 0.74 19.54 -0.95
CA ARG A 63 -0.19 19.64 -2.07
C ARG A 63 0.35 18.99 -3.35
N MET A 64 1.63 19.18 -3.63
CA MET A 64 2.31 18.51 -4.75
C MET A 64 2.37 16.99 -4.54
N ALA A 65 2.74 16.52 -3.33
CA ALA A 65 2.88 15.11 -3.03
C ALA A 65 1.54 14.34 -3.14
N LEU A 66 0.50 14.83 -2.47
CA LEU A 66 -0.84 14.22 -2.51
C LEU A 66 -1.49 14.42 -3.88
N GLY A 67 -1.41 15.62 -4.44
CA GLY A 67 -2.04 15.97 -5.71
C GLY A 67 -1.57 15.11 -6.88
N VAL A 68 -0.25 14.84 -6.98
CA VAL A 68 0.29 13.94 -8.01
C VAL A 68 -0.28 12.54 -7.89
N LEU A 69 -0.42 12.01 -6.68
CA LEU A 69 -1.01 10.68 -6.45
C LEU A 69 -2.51 10.65 -6.84
N ILE A 70 -3.26 11.71 -6.54
CA ILE A 70 -4.67 11.84 -6.95
C ILE A 70 -4.77 11.83 -8.48
N ILE A 71 -3.98 12.67 -9.17
CA ILE A 71 -3.96 12.73 -10.64
C ILE A 71 -3.62 11.36 -11.22
N GLN A 72 -2.57 10.74 -10.72
CA GLN A 72 -2.11 9.44 -11.18
C GLN A 72 -3.20 8.38 -11.08
N LYS A 73 -3.89 8.31 -9.94
CA LYS A 73 -4.94 7.32 -9.70
C LYS A 73 -6.18 7.59 -10.54
N ARG A 74 -6.64 8.85 -10.60
CA ARG A 74 -7.83 9.24 -11.34
C ARG A 74 -7.69 9.03 -12.84
N LYS A 75 -6.52 9.37 -13.39
CA LYS A 75 -6.20 9.18 -14.81
C LYS A 75 -5.59 7.81 -15.16
N LYS A 76 -5.33 6.96 -14.16
CA LYS A 76 -4.72 5.62 -14.32
C LYS A 76 -3.36 5.65 -15.04
N LEU A 77 -2.52 6.62 -14.71
CA LEU A 77 -1.24 6.85 -15.36
C LEU A 77 -0.07 6.16 -14.64
N SER A 78 1.00 5.87 -15.40
CA SER A 78 2.28 5.45 -14.81
C SER A 78 3.01 6.61 -14.14
N ASP A 79 4.07 6.33 -13.35
CA ASP A 79 4.89 7.37 -12.70
C ASP A 79 5.56 8.33 -13.70
N ARG A 80 5.82 7.88 -14.92
CA ARG A 80 6.41 8.71 -15.97
C ARG A 80 5.35 9.50 -16.71
N ASP A 81 4.23 8.87 -17.00
CA ASP A 81 3.17 9.49 -17.79
C ASP A 81 2.44 10.58 -17.00
N VAL A 82 2.26 10.42 -15.68
CA VAL A 82 1.67 11.47 -14.85
C VAL A 82 2.51 12.75 -14.87
N ILE A 83 3.83 12.66 -14.91
CA ILE A 83 4.69 13.85 -15.00
C ILE A 83 4.56 14.54 -16.35
N LYS A 84 4.51 13.79 -17.44
CA LYS A 84 4.26 14.34 -18.78
C LYS A 84 2.90 15.04 -18.87
N GLU A 85 1.86 14.37 -18.39
CA GLU A 85 0.51 14.91 -18.35
C GLU A 85 0.44 16.24 -17.57
N ILE A 86 1.15 16.32 -16.43
CA ILE A 86 1.23 17.57 -15.66
C ILE A 86 1.96 18.67 -16.42
N GLN A 87 3.03 18.35 -17.17
CA GLN A 87 3.77 19.32 -17.96
C GLN A 87 2.91 19.95 -19.06
N GLU A 88 1.99 19.19 -19.64
CA GLU A 88 1.17 19.59 -20.78
C GLU A 88 -0.18 20.20 -20.37
N ASN A 89 -0.64 19.95 -19.14
CA ASN A 89 -1.99 20.31 -18.73
C ASN A 89 -2.01 21.40 -17.65
N PRO A 90 -2.43 22.63 -18.00
CA PRO A 90 -2.48 23.74 -17.05
C PRO A 90 -3.48 23.56 -15.90
N TYR A 91 -4.59 22.83 -16.11
CA TYR A 91 -5.54 22.51 -15.04
C TYR A 91 -4.91 21.66 -13.95
N LEU A 92 -4.05 20.70 -14.33
CA LEU A 92 -3.34 19.86 -13.37
C LEU A 92 -2.29 20.67 -12.61
N GLN A 93 -1.61 21.59 -13.25
CA GLN A 93 -0.66 22.48 -12.61
C GLN A 93 -1.34 23.43 -11.61
N TYR A 94 -2.51 23.98 -11.97
CA TYR A 94 -3.33 24.75 -11.04
C TYR A 94 -3.78 23.91 -9.83
N PHE A 95 -4.23 22.68 -10.09
CA PHE A 95 -4.61 21.73 -9.03
C PHE A 95 -3.48 21.48 -8.05
N LEU A 96 -2.25 21.34 -8.54
CA LEU A 96 -1.05 21.12 -7.74
C LEU A 96 -0.58 22.39 -6.99
N GLY A 97 -1.21 23.54 -7.20
CA GLY A 97 -0.87 24.80 -6.56
C GLY A 97 0.39 25.46 -7.15
N MET A 98 0.72 25.19 -8.40
CA MET A 98 1.77 25.91 -9.09
C MET A 98 1.34 27.38 -9.32
N GLU A 99 2.27 28.30 -9.14
CA GLU A 99 1.98 29.75 -9.27
C GLU A 99 1.77 30.20 -10.73
N LYS A 100 2.36 29.45 -11.66
CA LYS A 100 2.28 29.73 -13.10
C LYS A 100 2.44 28.47 -13.91
N PHE A 101 1.98 28.48 -15.13
CA PHE A 101 2.18 27.41 -16.08
C PHE A 101 3.69 27.24 -16.40
N SER A 102 4.16 26.01 -16.42
CA SER A 102 5.55 25.68 -16.72
C SER A 102 5.65 24.39 -17.51
N HIS A 103 6.44 24.39 -18.58
CA HIS A 103 6.80 23.18 -19.33
C HIS A 103 7.82 22.30 -18.61
N GLN A 104 8.40 22.77 -17.52
CA GLN A 104 9.36 21.99 -16.76
C GLN A 104 8.64 20.97 -15.86
N ALA A 105 9.23 19.77 -15.76
CA ALA A 105 8.71 18.75 -14.85
C ALA A 105 8.79 19.25 -13.39
N PRO A 106 7.67 19.35 -12.66
CA PRO A 106 7.68 19.86 -11.28
C PRO A 106 8.45 18.95 -10.33
N ILE A 107 8.46 17.65 -10.60
CA ILE A 107 9.17 16.62 -9.83
C ILE A 107 9.73 15.54 -10.76
N LYS A 108 10.69 14.75 -10.26
CA LYS A 108 11.16 13.55 -10.95
C LYS A 108 10.23 12.36 -10.66
N PRO A 109 9.99 11.44 -11.61
CA PRO A 109 9.13 10.26 -11.39
C PRO A 109 9.52 9.41 -10.18
N SER A 110 10.83 9.30 -9.89
CA SER A 110 11.35 8.54 -8.74
C SER A 110 10.91 9.09 -7.37
N VAL A 111 10.53 10.36 -7.28
CA VAL A 111 10.07 11.01 -6.05
C VAL A 111 8.68 10.51 -5.65
N ILE A 112 7.85 10.10 -6.63
CA ILE A 112 6.50 9.57 -6.40
C ILE A 112 6.53 8.32 -5.50
N VAL A 113 7.54 7.47 -5.64
CA VAL A 113 7.76 6.31 -4.76
C VAL A 113 7.90 6.74 -3.30
N SER A 114 8.61 7.86 -3.05
CA SER A 114 8.77 8.40 -1.69
C SER A 114 7.46 8.95 -1.13
N PHE A 115 6.59 9.51 -1.97
CA PHE A 115 5.25 9.97 -1.54
C PHE A 115 4.40 8.79 -1.09
N ARG A 116 4.34 7.70 -1.85
CA ARG A 116 3.57 6.50 -1.49
C ARG A 116 4.05 5.87 -0.18
N LYS A 117 5.35 5.94 0.13
CA LYS A 117 5.89 5.44 1.40
C LYS A 117 5.53 6.32 2.60
N ARG A 118 5.37 7.62 2.40
CA ARG A 118 5.07 8.58 3.48
C ARG A 118 3.58 8.74 3.72
N LEU A 119 2.79 8.80 2.66
CA LEU A 119 1.33 8.90 2.76
C LEU A 119 0.77 7.50 3.02
N THR A 120 0.78 7.11 4.29
CA THR A 120 0.27 5.80 4.75
C THR A 120 -1.24 5.68 4.57
N ALA A 121 -1.76 4.46 4.69
CA ALA A 121 -3.20 4.20 4.58
C ALA A 121 -3.99 5.00 5.62
N ASP A 122 -3.53 5.03 6.87
CA ASP A 122 -4.19 5.76 7.97
C ASP A 122 -4.26 7.26 7.67
N TYR A 123 -3.16 7.83 7.15
CA TYR A 123 -3.15 9.22 6.74
C TYR A 123 -4.13 9.51 5.59
N LEU A 124 -4.22 8.60 4.62
CA LEU A 124 -5.17 8.75 3.49
C LEU A 124 -6.63 8.56 3.93
N MET A 125 -6.91 7.71 4.90
CA MET A 125 -8.24 7.60 5.51
C MET A 125 -8.65 8.91 6.18
N GLU A 126 -7.76 9.51 6.94
CA GLU A 126 -8.00 10.81 7.56
C GLU A 126 -8.22 11.94 6.53
N VAL A 127 -7.43 11.94 5.47
CA VAL A 127 -7.65 12.87 4.33
C VAL A 127 -9.06 12.71 3.76
N ASN A 128 -9.52 11.47 3.62
CA ASN A 128 -10.88 11.18 3.15
C ASN A 128 -11.95 11.73 4.10
N GLU A 129 -11.77 11.56 5.41
CA GLU A 129 -12.69 12.12 6.41
C GLU A 129 -12.78 13.66 6.33
N TYR A 130 -11.66 14.36 6.20
CA TYR A 130 -11.68 15.82 6.01
C TYR A 130 -12.41 16.25 4.74
N ILE A 131 -12.30 15.49 3.66
CA ILE A 131 -13.03 15.78 2.42
C ILE A 131 -14.54 15.59 2.64
N LEU A 132 -14.95 14.53 3.34
CA LEU A 132 -16.34 14.25 3.68
C LEU A 132 -16.94 15.33 4.59
N GLU A 133 -16.22 15.77 5.63
CA GLU A 133 -16.64 16.86 6.51
C GLU A 133 -16.96 18.14 5.73
N ILE A 134 -16.13 18.53 4.78
CA ILE A 134 -16.35 19.73 3.95
C ILE A 134 -17.50 19.53 2.97
N SER A 135 -17.71 18.31 2.49
CA SER A 135 -18.84 17.98 1.61
C SER A 135 -20.19 17.99 2.34
N GLY A 136 -20.20 18.27 3.65
CA GLY A 136 -21.42 18.35 4.48
C GLY A 136 -21.88 16.97 4.97
N VAL A 137 -21.03 15.96 4.89
CA VAL A 137 -21.24 14.66 5.52
C VAL A 137 -20.69 14.74 6.94
N THR A 138 -21.51 15.18 7.88
CA THR A 138 -21.15 15.23 9.30
C THR A 138 -20.95 13.83 9.85
N LYS A 139 -19.91 13.65 10.66
CA LYS A 139 -19.81 12.50 11.55
C LYS A 139 -20.88 12.65 12.62
N GLU A 140 -21.95 11.90 12.56
CA GLU A 140 -22.87 11.71 13.68
C GLU A 140 -22.33 10.68 14.67
N HIS A 141 -21.05 10.73 15.04
CA HIS A 141 -20.48 9.86 16.07
C HIS A 141 -19.34 10.54 16.80
N GLU A 142 -19.67 11.45 17.71
CA GLU A 142 -18.90 11.64 18.92
C GLU A 142 -19.64 10.97 20.08
N PRO A 143 -19.03 10.08 20.87
CA PRO A 143 -19.66 9.59 22.10
C PRO A 143 -19.72 10.76 23.08
N LYS A 144 -20.86 11.40 23.22
CA LYS A 144 -21.14 12.26 24.36
C LYS A 144 -21.19 11.39 25.60
N ASN A 145 -20.10 11.41 26.36
CA ASN A 145 -20.12 11.00 27.77
C ASN A 145 -21.10 11.92 28.52
N GLU A 146 -22.33 11.54 28.64
CA GLU A 146 -23.22 12.06 29.66
C GLU A 146 -23.71 10.92 30.56
N SER A 147 -23.24 11.03 31.78
CA SER A 147 -23.62 10.20 32.90
C SER A 147 -25.06 10.47 33.34
N LYS A 148 -25.79 9.38 33.62
CA LYS A 148 -26.78 9.19 34.69
C LYS A 148 -28.20 9.72 34.52
N ASN A 149 -29.08 8.76 34.75
CA ASN A 149 -30.44 8.82 35.27
C ASN A 149 -31.54 9.28 34.30
N ALA A 150 -32.26 8.30 33.80
CA ALA A 150 -33.73 8.45 33.87
C ALA A 150 -34.46 7.15 33.58
N LYS A 151 -35.31 6.86 34.42
CA LYS A 151 -36.51 6.04 34.50
C LYS A 151 -37.09 5.57 33.17
N ALA A 152 -37.42 4.28 33.16
CA ALA A 152 -38.25 3.61 32.19
C ALA A 152 -39.55 4.40 31.91
N ALA A 153 -39.78 4.71 30.67
CA ALA A 153 -41.10 5.01 30.14
C ALA A 153 -41.26 4.20 28.86
N ASN A 154 -42.18 3.23 28.92
CA ASN A 154 -42.73 2.54 27.75
C ASN A 154 -43.33 3.56 26.80
N THR A 155 -42.73 3.75 25.62
CA THR A 155 -43.40 4.39 24.49
C THR A 155 -43.23 3.49 23.29
N ARG A 156 -44.36 3.14 22.67
CA ARG A 156 -44.47 2.27 21.52
C ARG A 156 -43.67 2.79 20.34
N SER A 157 -42.92 1.90 19.77
CA SER A 157 -42.09 2.07 18.57
C SER A 157 -42.97 2.04 17.31
N ASP A 158 -43.46 3.16 16.83
CA ASP A 158 -44.15 3.20 15.53
C ASP A 158 -43.79 4.36 14.62
N ASP A 159 -42.77 5.17 14.93
CA ASP A 159 -42.29 6.23 14.02
C ASP A 159 -40.75 6.30 13.99
N ILE A 160 -40.11 5.19 13.64
CA ILE A 160 -38.69 5.27 13.19
C ILE A 160 -38.76 5.65 11.72
N GLU A 161 -38.59 6.92 11.41
CA GLU A 161 -38.34 7.40 10.06
C GLU A 161 -37.16 6.59 9.50
N ASN A 162 -37.39 5.88 8.40
CA ASN A 162 -36.34 5.15 7.71
C ASN A 162 -35.37 6.15 7.07
N LEU A 163 -34.28 6.47 7.75
CA LEU A 163 -33.29 7.47 7.36
C LEU A 163 -32.42 7.05 6.16
N GLY A 164 -32.76 5.95 5.50
CA GLY A 164 -32.06 5.47 4.31
C GLY A 164 -31.48 4.06 4.49
N THR A 165 -30.76 3.60 3.48
CA THR A 165 -30.10 2.28 3.46
C THR A 165 -28.60 2.45 3.43
N ALA A 166 -27.88 2.00 4.45
CA ALA A 166 -26.43 1.89 4.42
C ALA A 166 -26.03 0.64 3.64
N ILE A 167 -25.27 0.81 2.58
CA ILE A 167 -24.71 -0.30 1.80
C ILE A 167 -23.24 -0.45 2.19
N LEU A 168 -22.92 -1.58 2.81
CA LEU A 168 -21.58 -2.00 3.17
C LEU A 168 -21.15 -3.11 2.23
N ASP A 169 -20.09 -2.92 1.46
CA ASP A 169 -19.52 -3.97 0.61
C ASP A 169 -18.01 -4.02 0.79
N ALA A 170 -17.53 -5.22 1.09
CA ALA A 170 -16.10 -5.46 1.18
C ALA A 170 -15.54 -5.82 -0.19
N THR A 171 -14.52 -5.11 -0.57
CA THR A 171 -13.83 -5.37 -1.83
C THR A 171 -12.34 -5.60 -1.61
N CYS A 172 -11.66 -6.12 -2.62
CA CYS A 172 -10.23 -6.35 -2.61
C CYS A 172 -9.55 -5.52 -3.68
N SER A 173 -8.50 -4.80 -3.30
CA SER A 173 -7.57 -4.20 -4.24
C SER A 173 -6.45 -5.19 -4.54
N PRO A 174 -6.48 -5.89 -5.69
CA PRO A 174 -5.50 -6.92 -5.97
C PRO A 174 -4.11 -6.32 -6.17
N SER A 175 -3.12 -6.94 -5.53
CA SER A 175 -1.71 -6.63 -5.76
C SER A 175 -1.19 -7.36 -6.98
N ASN A 176 -0.34 -6.69 -7.76
CA ASN A 176 0.29 -7.30 -8.92
C ASN A 176 1.45 -8.19 -8.49
N ILE A 177 1.14 -9.38 -7.96
CA ILE A 177 2.10 -10.42 -7.64
C ILE A 177 1.86 -11.65 -8.51
N ARG A 178 2.94 -12.39 -8.76
CA ARG A 178 2.81 -13.72 -9.38
C ARG A 178 2.03 -14.62 -8.43
N TYR A 179 1.13 -15.47 -8.96
CA TYR A 179 0.43 -16.46 -8.15
C TYR A 179 1.44 -17.30 -7.34
N PRO A 180 1.37 -17.29 -6.01
CA PRO A 180 2.37 -17.92 -5.15
C PRO A 180 2.29 -19.45 -5.23
N GLN A 181 3.38 -20.06 -5.68
CA GLN A 181 3.58 -21.49 -5.63
C GLN A 181 4.81 -21.77 -4.74
N ASP A 182 4.70 -22.69 -3.80
CA ASP A 182 5.75 -22.95 -2.80
C ASP A 182 7.13 -23.16 -3.40
N PHE A 183 7.23 -23.99 -4.44
CA PHE A 183 8.51 -24.21 -5.12
C PHE A 183 9.03 -22.95 -5.86
N SER A 184 8.14 -22.05 -6.28
CA SER A 184 8.53 -20.77 -6.91
C SER A 184 9.03 -19.77 -5.88
N LEU A 185 8.36 -19.67 -4.73
CA LEU A 185 8.78 -18.81 -3.62
C LEU A 185 10.15 -19.25 -3.08
N LEU A 186 10.36 -20.55 -2.89
CA LEU A 186 11.64 -21.09 -2.46
C LEU A 186 12.75 -20.84 -3.49
N ASN A 187 12.46 -20.94 -4.79
CA ASN A 187 13.44 -20.60 -5.82
C ASN A 187 13.79 -19.11 -5.80
N GLU A 188 12.80 -18.22 -5.62
CA GLU A 188 13.05 -16.78 -5.48
C GLU A 188 13.87 -16.47 -4.23
N ALA A 189 13.55 -17.12 -3.10
CA ALA A 189 14.32 -17.01 -1.87
C ALA A 189 15.78 -17.38 -2.09
N ARG A 190 16.05 -18.56 -2.70
CA ARG A 190 17.39 -19.01 -3.04
C ARG A 190 18.13 -18.00 -3.90
N GLU A 191 17.51 -17.47 -4.97
CA GLU A 191 18.15 -16.49 -5.85
C GLU A 191 18.56 -15.23 -5.10
N LYS A 192 17.71 -14.73 -4.20
CA LYS A 192 18.03 -13.57 -3.35
C LYS A 192 19.15 -13.85 -2.35
N LEU A 193 19.20 -15.05 -1.75
CA LEU A 193 20.28 -15.43 -0.85
C LEU A 193 21.62 -15.57 -1.60
N GLU A 194 21.59 -16.15 -2.80
CA GLU A 194 22.77 -16.21 -3.67
C GLU A 194 23.32 -14.81 -4.03
N ASP A 195 22.42 -13.84 -4.28
CA ASP A 195 22.82 -12.44 -4.53
C ASP A 195 23.45 -11.80 -3.28
N MET A 196 22.98 -12.14 -2.07
CA MET A 196 23.58 -11.68 -0.82
C MET A 196 24.95 -12.31 -0.57
N ILE A 197 25.13 -13.61 -0.85
CA ILE A 197 26.41 -14.28 -0.79
C ILE A 197 27.40 -13.65 -1.80
N ASP A 198 26.93 -13.34 -3.01
CA ASP A 198 27.74 -12.65 -4.02
C ASP A 198 28.13 -11.23 -3.55
N TYR A 199 27.22 -10.53 -2.85
CA TYR A 199 27.50 -9.23 -2.25
C TYR A 199 28.62 -9.31 -1.20
N PHE A 200 28.56 -10.24 -0.26
CA PHE A 200 29.62 -10.43 0.74
C PHE A 200 30.97 -10.71 0.09
N HIS A 201 30.98 -11.64 -0.84
CA HIS A 201 32.21 -12.02 -1.52
C HIS A 201 32.81 -10.87 -2.33
N LYS A 202 31.98 -10.08 -3.00
CA LYS A 202 32.44 -8.93 -3.80
C LYS A 202 33.00 -7.78 -2.95
N ASN A 203 32.41 -7.53 -1.78
CA ASN A 203 32.75 -6.35 -0.97
C ASN A 203 33.77 -6.64 0.13
N TYR A 204 33.81 -7.84 0.66
CA TYR A 204 34.63 -8.16 1.82
C TYR A 204 35.71 -9.20 1.52
N HIS A 205 35.55 -10.07 0.49
CA HIS A 205 36.46 -11.17 0.15
C HIS A 205 36.91 -12.00 1.35
N PRO A 206 36.00 -12.47 2.22
CA PRO A 206 36.36 -12.99 3.54
C PRO A 206 37.12 -14.33 3.46
N TRP A 207 36.78 -15.22 2.54
CA TRP A 207 37.37 -16.52 2.24
C TRP A 207 36.93 -16.99 0.85
N ASP A 208 37.24 -18.24 0.50
CA ASP A 208 36.79 -18.82 -0.75
C ASP A 208 35.25 -18.83 -0.84
N LYS A 209 34.75 -18.45 -2.00
CA LYS A 209 33.30 -18.38 -2.21
C LYS A 209 32.63 -19.72 -2.06
N PRO A 210 31.63 -19.87 -1.18
CA PRO A 210 30.95 -21.14 -0.96
C PRO A 210 30.17 -21.57 -2.22
N ARG A 211 30.07 -22.90 -2.38
CA ARG A 211 29.43 -23.51 -3.55
C ARG A 211 27.91 -23.52 -3.39
N THR A 212 27.19 -22.59 -4.03
CA THR A 212 25.74 -22.45 -3.92
C THR A 212 24.93 -23.39 -4.83
N TYR A 213 25.58 -24.13 -5.73
CA TYR A 213 24.95 -25.06 -6.70
C TYR A 213 23.83 -24.43 -7.56
N ARG A 214 23.85 -23.12 -7.78
CA ARG A 214 22.81 -22.34 -8.46
C ARG A 214 22.36 -22.88 -9.81
N ARG A 215 23.27 -23.43 -10.61
CA ARG A 215 22.94 -24.01 -11.92
C ARG A 215 22.08 -25.27 -11.77
N ILE A 216 22.39 -26.15 -10.82
CA ILE A 216 21.66 -27.38 -10.54
C ILE A 216 20.29 -27.05 -9.97
N ALA A 217 20.22 -26.18 -8.96
CA ALA A 217 19.00 -25.76 -8.32
C ALA A 217 18.02 -25.11 -9.31
N ARG A 218 18.53 -24.24 -10.19
CA ARG A 218 17.73 -23.63 -11.26
C ARG A 218 17.23 -24.65 -12.29
N LYS A 219 18.07 -25.62 -12.69
CA LYS A 219 17.67 -26.69 -13.62
C LYS A 219 16.53 -27.52 -13.03
N GLU A 220 16.63 -27.90 -11.77
CA GLU A 220 15.60 -28.68 -11.06
C GLU A 220 14.28 -27.90 -10.90
N TYR A 221 14.36 -26.61 -10.54
CA TYR A 221 13.19 -25.72 -10.52
C TYR A 221 12.52 -25.66 -11.89
N LEU A 222 13.29 -25.39 -12.95
CA LEU A 222 12.75 -25.26 -14.30
C LEU A 222 12.16 -26.56 -14.84
N ALA A 223 12.69 -27.71 -14.44
CA ALA A 223 12.15 -29.01 -14.82
C ALA A 223 10.70 -29.19 -14.34
N LEU A 224 10.36 -28.74 -13.13
CA LEU A 224 8.99 -28.73 -12.63
C LEU A 224 8.17 -27.57 -13.23
N ALA A 225 8.73 -26.36 -13.26
CA ALA A 225 8.02 -25.16 -13.72
C ALA A 225 7.53 -25.29 -15.17
N LYS A 226 8.31 -25.95 -16.04
CA LYS A 226 7.97 -26.21 -17.46
C LYS A 226 7.16 -27.48 -17.67
N SER A 227 6.98 -28.33 -16.64
CA SER A 227 6.27 -29.60 -16.78
C SER A 227 4.76 -29.36 -17.00
N LYS A 228 4.20 -30.00 -18.04
CA LYS A 228 2.75 -29.99 -18.32
C LYS A 228 1.97 -30.80 -17.27
N LYS A 229 2.52 -31.90 -16.78
CA LYS A 229 1.94 -32.73 -15.69
C LYS A 229 2.76 -32.56 -14.42
N ARG A 230 2.20 -31.85 -13.45
CA ARG A 230 2.79 -31.63 -12.13
C ARG A 230 2.09 -32.53 -11.12
N THR A 231 2.65 -33.74 -10.92
CA THR A 231 2.14 -34.65 -9.87
C THR A 231 2.60 -34.18 -8.49
N GLU A 232 1.82 -34.43 -7.47
CA GLU A 232 2.15 -34.09 -6.07
C GLU A 232 3.52 -34.62 -5.66
N LYS A 233 3.86 -35.85 -6.04
CA LYS A 233 5.17 -36.45 -5.80
C LYS A 233 6.31 -35.62 -6.39
N LYS A 234 6.16 -35.09 -7.61
CA LYS A 234 7.17 -34.23 -8.27
C LYS A 234 7.29 -32.89 -7.57
N ILE A 235 6.14 -32.28 -7.24
CA ILE A 235 6.09 -31.01 -6.51
C ILE A 235 6.81 -31.15 -5.18
N ARG A 236 6.44 -32.16 -4.38
CA ARG A 236 7.02 -32.43 -3.07
C ARG A 236 8.54 -32.71 -3.14
N ALA A 237 8.98 -33.48 -4.14
CA ALA A 237 10.39 -33.73 -4.36
C ALA A 237 11.18 -32.45 -4.69
N THR A 238 10.60 -31.55 -5.49
CA THR A 238 11.22 -30.26 -5.83
C THR A 238 11.26 -29.33 -4.63
N ILE A 239 10.18 -29.23 -3.84
CA ILE A 239 10.13 -28.44 -2.60
C ILE A 239 11.25 -28.91 -1.64
N ARG A 240 11.40 -30.23 -1.42
CA ARG A 240 12.47 -30.77 -0.57
C ARG A 240 13.85 -30.32 -1.01
N LYS A 241 14.11 -30.34 -2.31
CA LYS A 241 15.41 -29.94 -2.85
C LYS A 241 15.64 -28.44 -2.69
N GLN A 242 14.63 -27.62 -3.00
CA GLN A 242 14.72 -26.17 -2.84
C GLN A 242 14.90 -25.77 -1.37
N LEU A 243 14.20 -26.41 -0.43
CA LEU A 243 14.43 -26.24 1.01
C LEU A 243 15.88 -26.53 1.41
N GLY A 244 16.48 -27.62 0.87
CA GLY A 244 17.88 -27.93 1.12
C GLY A 244 18.87 -26.89 0.58
N TYR A 245 18.54 -26.25 -0.57
CA TYR A 245 19.36 -25.16 -1.10
C TYR A 245 19.22 -23.90 -0.27
N VAL A 246 17.98 -23.49 0.07
CA VAL A 246 17.73 -22.32 0.89
C VAL A 246 18.36 -22.44 2.28
N LYS A 247 18.24 -23.63 2.92
CA LYS A 247 18.86 -23.89 4.23
C LYS A 247 20.36 -23.61 4.20
N ARG A 248 21.05 -24.22 3.26
CA ARG A 248 22.51 -24.07 3.13
C ARG A 248 22.92 -22.64 2.85
N ASP A 249 22.19 -21.95 1.97
CA ASP A 249 22.50 -20.56 1.64
C ASP A 249 22.24 -19.62 2.83
N LEU A 250 21.27 -19.93 3.70
CA LEU A 250 21.05 -19.24 4.98
C LEU A 250 22.24 -19.48 5.94
N GLU A 251 22.68 -20.72 6.10
CA GLU A 251 23.83 -21.08 6.93
C GLU A 251 25.10 -20.32 6.49
N TYR A 252 25.36 -20.22 5.19
CA TYR A 252 26.48 -19.42 4.69
C TYR A 252 26.38 -17.93 5.03
N LEU A 253 25.17 -17.37 5.00
CA LEU A 253 24.97 -15.96 5.38
C LEU A 253 25.09 -15.75 6.88
N GLU A 254 24.69 -16.72 7.70
CA GLU A 254 24.90 -16.72 9.15
C GLU A 254 26.39 -16.71 9.47
N ASP A 255 27.19 -17.62 8.85
CA ASP A 255 28.65 -17.65 9.00
C ASP A 255 29.31 -16.29 8.67
N TYR A 256 28.87 -15.61 7.59
CA TYR A 256 29.38 -14.29 7.24
C TYR A 256 29.04 -13.23 8.29
N MET A 257 27.81 -13.23 8.79
CA MET A 257 27.38 -12.25 9.81
C MET A 257 28.04 -12.51 11.16
N GLU A 258 28.23 -13.77 11.58
CA GLU A 258 28.98 -14.14 12.77
C GLU A 258 30.46 -13.73 12.69
N ALA A 259 31.04 -13.74 11.49
CA ALA A 259 32.37 -13.20 11.23
C ALA A 259 32.44 -11.67 11.25
N GLY A 260 31.33 -10.98 11.53
CA GLY A 260 31.25 -9.51 11.67
C GLY A 260 30.98 -8.74 10.38
N TYR A 261 30.65 -9.41 9.27
CA TYR A 261 30.30 -8.75 8.03
C TYR A 261 28.83 -8.31 8.04
N ALA A 262 28.54 -7.10 7.54
CA ALA A 262 27.21 -6.51 7.56
C ALA A 262 26.51 -6.48 6.19
N LEU A 263 25.23 -6.84 6.16
CA LEU A 263 24.37 -6.65 5.02
C LEU A 263 23.80 -5.21 4.95
N PRO A 264 23.60 -4.64 3.76
CA PRO A 264 22.81 -3.41 3.61
C PRO A 264 21.38 -3.60 4.12
N SER A 265 20.75 -2.54 4.66
CA SER A 265 19.40 -2.58 5.23
C SER A 265 18.38 -3.28 4.33
N LYS A 266 18.41 -3.02 3.01
CA LYS A 266 17.52 -3.69 2.06
C LYS A 266 17.69 -5.21 2.02
N HIS A 267 18.91 -5.70 2.15
CA HIS A 267 19.21 -7.14 2.17
C HIS A 267 18.81 -7.76 3.50
N ILE A 268 18.95 -7.03 4.60
CA ILE A 268 18.50 -7.49 5.94
C ILE A 268 16.99 -7.77 5.92
N ASP A 269 16.17 -6.87 5.37
CA ASP A 269 14.73 -7.05 5.29
C ASP A 269 14.36 -8.32 4.49
N TYR A 270 15.05 -8.57 3.37
CA TYR A 270 14.85 -9.80 2.59
C TYR A 270 15.34 -11.03 3.35
N TYR A 271 16.48 -10.95 4.02
CA TYR A 271 17.04 -12.06 4.79
C TYR A 271 16.06 -12.52 5.88
N LEU A 272 15.57 -11.59 6.71
CA LEU A 272 14.59 -11.89 7.75
C LEU A 272 13.27 -12.45 7.20
N THR A 273 12.80 -11.91 6.08
CA THR A 273 11.63 -12.43 5.39
C THR A 273 11.83 -13.85 4.88
N ILE A 274 13.01 -14.15 4.34
CA ILE A 274 13.35 -15.49 3.81
C ILE A 274 13.55 -16.50 4.93
N GLN A 275 14.12 -16.13 6.06
CA GLN A 275 14.19 -17.00 7.24
C GLN A 275 12.77 -17.43 7.67
N LYS A 276 11.85 -16.47 7.87
CA LYS A 276 10.46 -16.77 8.22
C LYS A 276 9.77 -17.61 7.14
N LEU A 277 9.99 -17.30 5.86
CA LEU A 277 9.45 -18.09 4.75
C LEU A 277 9.97 -19.52 4.78
N TYR A 278 11.26 -19.72 5.03
CA TYR A 278 11.86 -21.06 5.10
C TYR A 278 11.23 -21.89 6.22
N GLU A 279 11.05 -21.31 7.41
CA GLU A 279 10.40 -21.98 8.54
C GLU A 279 8.95 -22.38 8.20
N GLN A 280 8.18 -21.49 7.60
CA GLN A 280 6.80 -21.76 7.18
C GLN A 280 6.74 -22.86 6.12
N GLN A 281 7.61 -22.83 5.12
CA GLN A 281 7.66 -23.81 4.05
C GLN A 281 8.15 -25.19 4.55
N LYS A 282 9.10 -25.20 5.48
CA LYS A 282 9.57 -26.41 6.15
C LYS A 282 8.45 -27.04 6.96
N TYR A 283 7.75 -26.26 7.79
CA TYR A 283 6.60 -26.71 8.57
C TYR A 283 5.51 -27.31 7.68
N MET A 284 5.12 -26.62 6.61
CA MET A 284 4.10 -27.11 5.67
C MET A 284 4.55 -28.40 4.97
N TYR A 285 5.84 -28.50 4.62
CA TYR A 285 6.40 -29.71 4.01
C TYR A 285 6.39 -30.91 4.96
N GLU A 286 6.80 -30.75 6.22
CA GLU A 286 6.88 -31.81 7.23
C GLU A 286 5.50 -32.28 7.65
N ASN A 287 4.57 -31.37 7.90
CA ASN A 287 3.21 -31.65 8.36
C ASN A 287 2.21 -31.95 7.23
N LYS A 288 2.66 -31.96 5.95
CA LYS A 288 1.81 -32.21 4.77
C LYS A 288 0.58 -31.30 4.72
N THR A 289 0.73 -30.05 5.17
CA THR A 289 -0.30 -29.02 5.13
C THR A 289 0.01 -27.95 4.08
N HIS A 290 -1.02 -27.26 3.61
CA HIS A 290 -0.89 -26.11 2.71
C HIS A 290 -1.25 -24.80 3.41
N SER A 291 -1.50 -24.82 4.71
CA SER A 291 -1.88 -23.69 5.52
C SER A 291 -0.92 -23.48 6.68
N VAL A 292 -0.59 -22.24 6.96
CA VAL A 292 0.20 -21.79 8.11
C VAL A 292 -0.26 -20.36 8.42
N GLU A 293 -0.21 -20.00 9.69
CA GLU A 293 -0.52 -18.65 10.14
C GLU A 293 0.43 -17.63 9.50
N ASP A 294 -0.10 -16.47 9.14
CA ASP A 294 0.65 -15.38 8.51
C ASP A 294 1.46 -15.79 7.27
N ARG A 295 0.93 -16.73 6.48
CA ARG A 295 1.63 -17.28 5.33
C ARG A 295 2.17 -16.20 4.39
N ILE A 296 3.48 -16.21 4.19
CA ILE A 296 4.16 -15.32 3.24
C ILE A 296 3.89 -15.83 1.81
N VAL A 297 3.32 -14.95 0.99
CA VAL A 297 2.98 -15.23 -0.42
C VAL A 297 3.83 -14.43 -1.40
N SER A 298 4.59 -13.45 -0.92
CA SER A 298 5.54 -12.65 -1.70
C SER A 298 6.70 -12.20 -0.83
N ILE A 299 7.93 -12.39 -1.30
CA ILE A 299 9.14 -11.95 -0.57
C ILE A 299 9.30 -10.43 -0.63
N SER A 300 8.89 -9.82 -1.74
CA SER A 300 8.95 -8.36 -1.91
C SER A 300 7.85 -7.60 -1.18
N GLN A 301 6.74 -8.29 -0.88
CA GLN A 301 5.56 -7.76 -0.18
C GLN A 301 5.11 -8.76 0.89
N PRO A 302 5.87 -8.93 1.97
CA PRO A 302 5.65 -9.99 2.97
C PRO A 302 4.39 -9.77 3.83
N TYR A 303 3.80 -8.60 3.77
CA TYR A 303 2.55 -8.25 4.44
C TYR A 303 1.30 -8.74 3.70
N LEU A 304 1.41 -9.16 2.43
CA LEU A 304 0.27 -9.66 1.68
C LEU A 304 -0.18 -11.02 2.21
N ARG A 305 -1.51 -11.19 2.29
CA ARG A 305 -2.15 -12.44 2.69
C ARG A 305 -3.11 -12.94 1.61
N PRO A 306 -3.38 -14.25 1.56
CA PRO A 306 -4.43 -14.78 0.70
C PRO A 306 -5.80 -14.39 1.25
N ILE A 307 -6.64 -13.80 0.42
CA ILE A 307 -8.02 -13.43 0.72
C ILE A 307 -8.93 -14.38 -0.04
N VAL A 308 -9.67 -15.21 0.70
CA VAL A 308 -10.64 -16.14 0.10
C VAL A 308 -11.92 -15.39 -0.22
N ARG A 309 -12.32 -15.43 -1.49
CA ARG A 309 -13.49 -14.72 -2.00
C ARG A 309 -14.41 -15.68 -2.74
N GLY A 310 -15.12 -16.51 -2.29
CA GLY A 310 -16.14 -17.38 -2.89
C GLY A 310 -16.48 -17.29 -4.40
N LYS A 311 -15.67 -16.58 -5.20
CA LYS A 311 -15.87 -16.40 -6.65
C LYS A 311 -15.39 -17.62 -7.43
N ALA A 312 -16.24 -18.13 -8.32
CA ALA A 312 -15.96 -19.34 -9.11
C ALA A 312 -14.67 -19.23 -9.99
N LYS A 313 -14.33 -18.05 -10.52
CA LYS A 313 -13.17 -17.86 -11.40
C LYS A 313 -11.85 -17.55 -10.68
N SER A 314 -11.90 -16.99 -9.48
CA SER A 314 -10.72 -16.64 -8.69
C SER A 314 -11.07 -16.77 -7.20
N PRO A 315 -10.95 -17.97 -6.64
CA PRO A 315 -11.35 -18.23 -5.25
C PRO A 315 -10.45 -17.54 -4.23
N VAL A 316 -9.22 -17.18 -4.63
CA VAL A 316 -8.25 -16.50 -3.76
C VAL A 316 -7.67 -15.29 -4.49
N GLU A 317 -7.72 -14.15 -3.86
CA GLU A 317 -7.07 -12.91 -4.29
C GLU A 317 -5.96 -12.54 -3.29
N PHE A 318 -4.99 -11.74 -3.74
CA PHE A 318 -3.86 -11.26 -2.93
C PHE A 318 -3.83 -9.75 -3.00
N GLY A 319 -3.98 -9.08 -1.88
CA GLY A 319 -4.03 -7.62 -1.86
C GLY A 319 -4.55 -7.08 -0.54
N ALA A 320 -4.99 -5.83 -0.55
CA ALA A 320 -5.68 -5.23 0.58
C ALA A 320 -7.18 -5.52 0.50
N LYS A 321 -7.77 -5.95 1.61
CA LYS A 321 -9.22 -6.00 1.80
C LYS A 321 -9.65 -4.67 2.42
N TYR A 322 -10.70 -4.09 1.89
CA TYR A 322 -11.26 -2.85 2.44
C TYR A 322 -12.79 -2.86 2.34
N ASP A 323 -13.40 -2.26 3.35
CA ASP A 323 -14.83 -2.04 3.42
C ASP A 323 -15.12 -0.58 3.13
N VAL A 324 -16.15 -0.35 2.35
CA VAL A 324 -16.61 0.96 1.94
C VAL A 324 -18.09 1.09 2.24
N SER A 325 -18.47 2.15 2.95
CA SER A 325 -19.84 2.61 3.04
C SER A 325 -20.10 3.70 2.02
N ILE A 326 -21.34 3.76 1.53
CA ILE A 326 -21.77 4.77 0.57
C ILE A 326 -23.04 5.41 1.12
N ASP A 327 -23.03 6.75 1.25
CA ASP A 327 -24.19 7.53 1.69
C ASP A 327 -25.21 7.78 0.55
N GLU A 328 -26.34 8.39 0.88
CA GLU A 328 -27.42 8.74 -0.06
C GLU A 328 -26.95 9.66 -1.20
N LYS A 329 -25.92 10.46 -0.98
CA LYS A 329 -25.35 11.39 -1.95
C LYS A 329 -24.27 10.74 -2.82
N GLY A 330 -23.98 9.46 -2.58
CA GLY A 330 -22.96 8.71 -3.30
C GLY A 330 -21.52 8.97 -2.83
N HIS A 331 -21.33 9.55 -1.63
CA HIS A 331 -20.01 9.68 -1.04
C HIS A 331 -19.55 8.34 -0.48
N ALA A 332 -18.32 7.98 -0.79
CA ALA A 332 -17.72 6.73 -0.32
C ALA A 332 -16.83 6.99 0.89
N ARG A 333 -17.06 6.27 1.99
CA ARG A 333 -16.21 6.27 3.18
C ARG A 333 -15.48 4.95 3.29
N LEU A 334 -14.18 5.01 3.55
CA LEU A 334 -13.37 3.84 3.83
C LEU A 334 -13.47 3.51 5.33
N GLU A 335 -14.19 2.44 5.66
CA GLU A 335 -14.43 2.03 7.05
C GLU A 335 -13.27 1.22 7.61
N LYS A 336 -12.73 0.31 6.82
CA LYS A 336 -11.61 -0.53 7.21
C LYS A 336 -10.71 -0.86 6.03
N LEU A 337 -9.41 -0.90 6.29
CA LEU A 337 -8.40 -1.39 5.36
C LEU A 337 -7.48 -2.37 6.09
N SER A 338 -7.31 -3.57 5.55
CA SER A 338 -6.39 -4.57 6.09
C SER A 338 -5.79 -5.42 4.98
N PHE A 339 -4.56 -5.88 5.19
CA PHE A 339 -3.96 -6.92 4.37
C PHE A 339 -4.27 -8.33 4.90
N ASP A 340 -4.75 -8.44 6.13
CA ASP A 340 -5.20 -9.67 6.74
C ASP A 340 -6.68 -9.93 6.42
N ALA A 341 -7.04 -11.21 6.32
CA ALA A 341 -8.44 -11.59 6.18
C ALA A 341 -9.20 -11.27 7.48
N TYR A 342 -10.34 -10.61 7.37
CA TYR A 342 -11.24 -10.35 8.49
C TYR A 342 -12.69 -10.64 8.09
N ASN A 343 -13.55 -10.89 9.10
CA ASN A 343 -14.96 -11.11 8.87
C ASN A 343 -15.70 -9.77 8.74
N GLU A 344 -16.41 -9.57 7.65
CA GLU A 344 -17.19 -8.37 7.34
C GLU A 344 -18.34 -8.15 8.35
N ASN A 345 -18.91 -9.24 8.87
CA ASN A 345 -20.00 -9.15 9.85
C ASN A 345 -19.61 -8.45 11.15
N THR A 346 -18.32 -8.35 11.48
CA THR A 346 -17.87 -7.62 12.66
C THR A 346 -18.05 -6.11 12.53
N LEU A 347 -18.07 -5.58 11.31
CA LEU A 347 -18.30 -4.15 11.07
C LEU A 347 -19.78 -3.81 11.02
N SER A 348 -20.62 -4.69 10.46
CA SER A 348 -22.08 -4.49 10.46
C SER A 348 -22.64 -4.42 11.89
N LEU A 349 -22.06 -5.16 12.84
CA LEU A 349 -22.44 -5.11 14.24
C LEU A 349 -22.12 -3.79 14.92
N ILE A 350 -21.02 -3.13 14.55
CA ILE A 350 -20.64 -1.82 15.09
C ILE A 350 -21.63 -0.74 14.61
N HIS A 351 -22.08 -0.83 13.37
CA HIS A 351 -23.05 0.12 12.81
C HIS A 351 -24.51 -0.18 13.18
N ILE A 352 -24.84 -1.41 13.56
CA ILE A 352 -26.20 -1.83 13.97
C ILE A 352 -26.40 -1.64 15.49
N SER A 353 -25.34 -1.64 16.30
CA SER A 353 -25.43 -1.56 17.76
C SER A 353 -25.56 -0.15 18.33
N GLU A 354 -25.62 0.87 17.52
CA GLU A 354 -25.93 2.25 17.92
C GLU A 354 -27.25 2.72 17.30
N PRO A 355 -28.39 2.31 17.88
CA PRO A 355 -29.61 3.06 17.62
C PRO A 355 -29.47 4.40 18.34
N THR A 356 -29.51 5.46 17.60
CA THR A 356 -29.65 6.84 18.09
C THR A 356 -30.78 6.96 19.09
#